data_d34ce099244027b5847bd2f21e2b9fbe
#
_entry.id   d34ce099244027b5847bd2f21e2b9fbe
#
_cell.length_a   1.000
_cell.length_b   1.000
_cell.length_c   1.000
_cell.angle_alpha   90.00
_cell.angle_beta   90.00
_cell.angle_gamma   90.00
#
_symmetry.space_group_name_H-M   'P 1'
#
loop_
_entity.id
_entity.type
_entity.pdbx_description
1 polymer ?
#
loop_
_entity_poly.entity_id
_entity_poly.type
_entity_poly.pdbx_seq_one_letter_code
_entity_poly.pdbx_strand_id
1 'polypeptide(L)'
;MKYRDYGFHTTDLLFPKETSYLHPLLKQYNDEQLCEVMHISYKQATQVYDYYHLDQRAYPALSLYQGTVFKQLEINKYHNHLDYLYHHVNIMSAYYGVLHYNTAITPYRLDMTMKLPIQLYDFWYTPIYQYFEKEDFIISLTSQEFTSMIRHPHLYFIDFIEDDHGKLKRNAMIIKKARGQMLNLMILNEIQTLDDIKTLNIDGFVYNEDLSHEYQLAFVREKV
;
A
#
# COMPACT_ATOMS: atom_id res chain seq x y z
N MET A 1 -11.77 3.54 8.32
CA MET A 1 -11.73 4.12 6.95
C MET A 1 -12.87 5.14 6.80
N LYS A 2 -12.70 6.19 6.02
CA LYS A 2 -13.75 7.20 5.79
C LYS A 2 -13.81 7.49 4.29
N TYR A 3 -14.97 7.29 3.69
CA TYR A 3 -15.20 7.50 2.26
C TYR A 3 -14.99 8.97 1.84
N ARG A 4 -14.37 9.15 0.67
CA ARG A 4 -14.32 10.40 -0.09
C ARG A 4 -14.71 10.10 -1.52
N ASP A 5 -15.63 10.88 -2.07
CA ASP A 5 -16.07 10.70 -3.45
C ASP A 5 -15.11 11.38 -4.42
N TYR A 6 -14.58 10.58 -5.34
CA TYR A 6 -13.71 11.03 -6.44
C TYR A 6 -14.30 10.68 -7.82
N GLY A 7 -15.57 10.23 -7.87
CA GLY A 7 -16.25 9.89 -9.11
C GLY A 7 -15.76 8.62 -9.80
N PHE A 8 -15.03 7.75 -9.11
CA PHE A 8 -14.55 6.49 -9.69
C PHE A 8 -15.67 5.45 -9.79
N HIS A 9 -15.76 4.77 -10.94
CA HIS A 9 -16.58 3.57 -11.09
C HIS A 9 -15.87 2.38 -10.45
N THR A 10 -16.61 1.50 -9.79
CA THR A 10 -16.06 0.32 -9.14
C THR A 10 -15.84 -0.83 -10.10
N THR A 11 -14.79 -1.63 -9.83
CA THR A 11 -14.51 -2.93 -10.44
C THR A 11 -14.57 -4.04 -9.39
N ASP A 12 -14.62 -5.29 -9.83
CA ASP A 12 -14.63 -6.45 -8.94
C ASP A 12 -13.28 -6.69 -8.26
N LEU A 13 -13.29 -7.51 -7.20
CA LEU A 13 -12.08 -7.96 -6.51
C LEU A 13 -11.24 -8.85 -7.44
N LEU A 14 -9.91 -8.71 -7.37
CA LEU A 14 -8.98 -9.62 -8.04
C LEU A 14 -8.94 -11.01 -7.37
N PHE A 15 -9.12 -11.07 -6.05
CA PHE A 15 -9.05 -12.29 -5.24
C PHE A 15 -10.33 -12.52 -4.41
N PRO A 16 -11.50 -12.71 -5.06
CA PRO A 16 -12.78 -12.84 -4.35
C PRO A 16 -12.86 -14.11 -3.52
N LYS A 17 -12.21 -15.20 -3.96
CA LYS A 17 -12.20 -16.50 -3.25
C LYS A 17 -11.40 -16.40 -1.96
N GLU A 18 -10.23 -15.83 -2.03
CA GLU A 18 -9.32 -15.61 -0.91
C GLU A 18 -9.95 -14.68 0.14
N THR A 19 -10.54 -13.57 -0.33
CA THR A 19 -11.28 -12.64 0.54
C THR A 19 -12.45 -13.32 1.24
N SER A 20 -13.23 -14.13 0.51
CA SER A 20 -14.34 -14.90 1.07
C SER A 20 -13.89 -15.95 2.09
N TYR A 21 -12.69 -16.51 1.92
CA TYR A 21 -12.09 -17.42 2.90
C TYR A 21 -11.67 -16.70 4.19
N LEU A 22 -11.09 -15.51 4.08
CA LEU A 22 -10.63 -14.72 5.23
C LEU A 22 -11.79 -14.14 6.06
N HIS A 23 -12.91 -13.82 5.42
CA HIS A 23 -14.04 -13.16 6.07
C HIS A 23 -14.55 -13.89 7.32
N PRO A 24 -14.90 -15.21 7.28
CA PRO A 24 -15.38 -15.93 8.45
C PRO A 24 -14.31 -16.07 9.53
N LEU A 25 -13.02 -16.09 9.18
CA LEU A 25 -11.94 -16.14 10.18
C LEU A 25 -11.86 -14.84 11.00
N LEU A 26 -12.22 -13.71 10.40
CA LEU A 26 -12.25 -12.40 11.09
C LEU A 26 -13.57 -12.20 11.84
N LYS A 27 -14.66 -12.69 11.29
CA LYS A 27 -16.01 -12.60 11.87
C LYS A 27 -16.17 -13.37 13.18
N GLN A 28 -15.32 -14.38 13.46
CA GLN A 28 -15.39 -15.16 14.71
C GLN A 28 -14.95 -14.39 15.97
N TYR A 29 -14.23 -13.27 15.82
CA TYR A 29 -13.70 -12.49 16.94
C TYR A 29 -14.76 -11.53 17.49
N ASN A 30 -14.91 -11.49 18.83
CA ASN A 30 -15.65 -10.44 19.51
C ASN A 30 -14.76 -9.21 19.79
N ASP A 31 -15.34 -8.14 20.33
CA ASP A 31 -14.64 -6.88 20.60
C ASP A 31 -13.42 -7.05 21.49
N GLU A 32 -13.51 -7.87 22.55
CA GLU A 32 -12.42 -8.10 23.50
C GLU A 32 -11.26 -8.83 22.82
N GLN A 33 -11.56 -9.86 22.05
CA GLN A 33 -10.58 -10.61 21.28
C GLN A 33 -9.92 -9.73 20.20
N LEU A 34 -10.70 -8.85 19.54
CA LEU A 34 -10.15 -7.88 18.57
C LEU A 34 -9.21 -6.87 19.25
N CYS A 35 -9.52 -6.41 20.47
CA CYS A 35 -8.59 -5.58 21.26
C CYS A 35 -7.24 -6.28 21.44
N GLU A 36 -7.29 -7.55 21.82
CA GLU A 36 -6.11 -8.34 22.15
C GLU A 36 -5.27 -8.68 20.91
N VAL A 37 -5.89 -9.24 19.86
CA VAL A 37 -5.17 -9.71 18.67
C VAL A 37 -4.68 -8.60 17.74
N MET A 38 -5.34 -7.43 17.77
CA MET A 38 -4.97 -6.25 16.95
C MET A 38 -4.25 -5.16 17.76
N HIS A 39 -4.11 -5.32 19.08
CA HIS A 39 -3.53 -4.31 19.98
C HIS A 39 -4.18 -2.92 19.84
N ILE A 40 -5.51 -2.87 19.82
CA ILE A 40 -6.32 -1.67 19.63
C ILE A 40 -7.22 -1.37 20.83
N SER A 41 -7.69 -0.13 20.93
CA SER A 41 -8.67 0.24 21.96
C SER A 41 -10.02 -0.43 21.72
N TYR A 42 -10.83 -0.60 22.78
CA TYR A 42 -12.17 -1.17 22.71
C TYR A 42 -13.07 -0.43 21.70
N LYS A 43 -13.02 0.90 21.69
CA LYS A 43 -13.74 1.72 20.70
C LYS A 43 -13.36 1.39 19.25
N GLN A 44 -12.08 1.10 19.01
CA GLN A 44 -11.63 0.68 17.68
C GLN A 44 -12.04 -0.75 17.38
N ALA A 45 -12.03 -1.63 18.37
CA ALA A 45 -12.46 -3.02 18.22
C ALA A 45 -13.95 -3.12 17.85
N THR A 46 -14.84 -2.37 18.52
CA THR A 46 -16.25 -2.29 18.15
C THR A 46 -16.43 -1.83 16.69
N GLN A 47 -15.66 -0.83 16.26
CA GLN A 47 -15.72 -0.40 14.85
C GLN A 47 -15.26 -1.50 13.89
N VAL A 48 -14.22 -2.27 14.25
CA VAL A 48 -13.71 -3.40 13.44
C VAL A 48 -14.70 -4.55 13.42
N TYR A 49 -15.34 -4.82 14.58
CA TYR A 49 -16.42 -5.79 14.67
C TYR A 49 -17.55 -5.47 13.69
N ASP A 50 -18.00 -4.22 13.65
CA ASP A 50 -19.04 -3.75 12.74
C ASP A 50 -18.64 -3.93 11.27
N TYR A 51 -17.36 -3.78 10.91
CA TYR A 51 -16.88 -3.98 9.54
C TYR A 51 -17.12 -5.41 9.04
N TYR A 52 -17.08 -6.42 9.90
CA TYR A 52 -17.23 -7.82 9.53
C TYR A 52 -18.63 -8.40 9.80
N HIS A 53 -19.47 -7.72 10.62
CA HIS A 53 -20.75 -8.25 11.04
C HIS A 53 -21.95 -7.53 10.44
N LEU A 54 -21.79 -6.26 10.06
CA LEU A 54 -22.86 -5.47 9.45
C LEU A 54 -22.69 -5.41 7.94
N ASP A 55 -23.80 -5.25 7.22
CA ASP A 55 -23.77 -4.98 5.79
C ASP A 55 -23.09 -3.65 5.53
N GLN A 56 -21.98 -3.69 4.81
CA GLN A 56 -21.19 -2.52 4.46
C GLN A 56 -21.33 -2.21 2.97
N ARG A 57 -21.53 -0.94 2.66
CA ARG A 57 -21.44 -0.48 1.28
C ARG A 57 -20.00 -0.54 0.78
N ALA A 58 -19.82 -1.08 -0.43
CA ALA A 58 -18.53 -1.08 -1.10
C ALA A 58 -18.27 0.26 -1.81
N TYR A 59 -16.99 0.64 -1.85
CA TYR A 59 -16.51 1.89 -2.45
C TYR A 59 -15.20 1.61 -3.22
N PRO A 60 -14.82 2.47 -4.18
CA PRO A 60 -13.51 2.38 -4.81
C PRO A 60 -12.38 2.41 -3.76
N ALA A 61 -11.40 1.54 -3.88
CA ALA A 61 -10.33 1.38 -2.88
C ALA A 61 -9.64 2.70 -2.54
N LEU A 62 -9.21 3.47 -3.55
CA LEU A 62 -8.54 4.75 -3.34
C LEU A 62 -9.43 5.79 -2.63
N SER A 63 -10.75 5.65 -2.71
CA SER A 63 -11.71 6.51 -2.01
C SER A 63 -11.81 6.22 -0.50
N LEU A 64 -11.33 5.05 -0.03
CA LEU A 64 -11.36 4.64 1.38
C LEU A 64 -10.02 4.79 2.10
N TYR A 65 -8.89 4.69 1.39
CA TYR A 65 -7.58 4.78 2.00
C TYR A 65 -7.22 6.20 2.39
N GLN A 66 -6.80 6.41 3.66
CA GLN A 66 -6.49 7.73 4.22
C GLN A 66 -5.22 7.75 5.07
N GLY A 67 -4.37 6.75 4.94
CA GLY A 67 -3.06 6.72 5.60
C GLY A 67 -2.15 7.86 5.12
N THR A 68 -1.02 8.05 5.81
CA THR A 68 -0.07 9.14 5.53
C THR A 68 0.39 9.16 4.06
N VAL A 69 0.61 8.00 3.45
CA VAL A 69 0.95 7.86 2.03
C VAL A 69 -0.17 8.42 1.15
N PHE A 70 -1.41 7.99 1.35
CA PHE A 70 -2.56 8.38 0.53
C PHE A 70 -2.95 9.86 0.67
N LYS A 71 -2.59 10.50 1.79
CA LYS A 71 -2.80 11.94 2.00
C LYS A 71 -1.89 12.82 1.14
N GLN A 72 -0.83 12.25 0.55
CA GLN A 72 0.07 12.98 -0.35
C GLN A 72 -0.41 12.95 -1.81
N LEU A 73 -1.46 12.17 -2.11
CA LEU A 73 -1.98 11.99 -3.45
C LEU A 73 -2.95 13.10 -3.83
N GLU A 74 -2.76 13.69 -4.98
CA GLU A 74 -3.64 14.73 -5.56
C GLU A 74 -4.75 14.10 -6.41
N ILE A 75 -5.55 13.22 -5.80
CA ILE A 75 -6.49 12.31 -6.46
C ILE A 75 -7.42 13.03 -7.46
N ASN A 76 -7.81 14.26 -7.17
CA ASN A 76 -8.64 15.06 -8.07
C ASN A 76 -7.97 15.38 -9.42
N LYS A 77 -6.65 15.26 -9.52
CA LYS A 77 -5.90 15.45 -10.77
C LYS A 77 -5.81 14.19 -11.62
N TYR A 78 -6.23 13.03 -11.11
CA TYR A 78 -5.97 11.73 -11.73
C TYR A 78 -6.96 11.34 -12.82
N HIS A 79 -8.01 12.14 -13.09
CA HIS A 79 -9.02 11.79 -14.10
C HIS A 79 -8.45 11.58 -15.52
N ASN A 80 -7.32 12.21 -15.84
CA ASN A 80 -6.63 12.01 -17.11
C ASN A 80 -5.57 10.90 -17.05
N HIS A 81 -5.33 10.29 -15.88
CA HIS A 81 -4.31 9.29 -15.63
C HIS A 81 -4.90 7.94 -15.17
N LEU A 82 -6.20 7.69 -15.43
CA LEU A 82 -6.88 6.49 -14.95
C LEU A 82 -6.34 5.21 -15.58
N ASP A 83 -5.89 5.28 -16.82
CA ASP A 83 -5.26 4.16 -17.51
C ASP A 83 -3.93 3.79 -16.86
N TYR A 84 -3.08 4.79 -16.61
CA TYR A 84 -1.85 4.59 -15.86
C TYR A 84 -2.08 4.04 -14.46
N LEU A 85 -3.05 4.58 -13.72
CA LEU A 85 -3.45 4.08 -12.41
C LEU A 85 -3.86 2.61 -12.43
N TYR A 86 -4.62 2.22 -13.45
CA TYR A 86 -5.14 0.86 -13.58
C TYR A 86 -4.03 -0.15 -13.89
N HIS A 87 -3.10 0.21 -14.78
CA HIS A 87 -2.08 -0.71 -15.27
C HIS A 87 -0.79 -0.69 -14.43
N HIS A 88 -0.46 0.42 -13.75
CA HIS A 88 0.84 0.58 -13.09
C HIS A 88 0.77 0.75 -11.57
N VAL A 89 -0.42 1.00 -10.98
CA VAL A 89 -0.52 1.27 -9.53
C VAL A 89 -1.34 0.21 -8.83
N ASN A 90 -0.69 -0.54 -7.95
CA ASN A 90 -1.31 -1.58 -7.13
C ASN A 90 -1.30 -1.19 -5.65
N ILE A 91 -2.41 -1.41 -4.95
CA ILE A 91 -2.52 -1.21 -3.50
C ILE A 91 -2.48 -2.58 -2.83
N MET A 92 -1.49 -2.79 -1.96
CA MET A 92 -1.35 -4.03 -1.19
C MET A 92 -2.26 -4.03 0.03
N SER A 93 -2.93 -5.15 0.28
CA SER A 93 -3.88 -5.35 1.35
C SER A 93 -3.76 -6.73 1.98
N ALA A 94 -3.69 -6.81 3.31
CA ALA A 94 -3.70 -8.09 4.03
C ALA A 94 -5.03 -8.84 3.87
N TYR A 95 -6.14 -8.13 3.63
CA TYR A 95 -7.47 -8.70 3.52
C TYR A 95 -7.88 -9.00 2.07
N TYR A 96 -7.52 -8.13 1.13
CA TYR A 96 -7.92 -8.22 -0.26
C TYR A 96 -6.81 -8.64 -1.23
N GLY A 97 -5.57 -8.80 -0.77
CA GLY A 97 -4.40 -9.10 -1.59
C GLY A 97 -3.90 -7.87 -2.37
N VAL A 98 -4.20 -7.80 -3.65
CA VAL A 98 -3.88 -6.67 -4.52
C VAL A 98 -5.17 -5.98 -4.95
N LEU A 99 -5.15 -4.67 -5.00
CA LEU A 99 -6.29 -3.83 -5.39
C LEU A 99 -5.85 -2.79 -6.43
N HIS A 100 -6.66 -2.59 -7.45
CA HIS A 100 -6.60 -1.38 -8.27
C HIS A 100 -7.25 -0.20 -7.54
N TYR A 101 -6.99 1.02 -8.00
CA TYR A 101 -7.52 2.25 -7.41
C TYR A 101 -9.04 2.25 -7.24
N ASN A 102 -9.76 1.57 -8.13
CA ASN A 102 -11.22 1.53 -8.21
C ASN A 102 -11.85 0.18 -7.81
N THR A 103 -11.06 -0.78 -7.32
CA THR A 103 -11.63 -2.05 -6.84
C THR A 103 -12.64 -1.80 -5.72
N ALA A 104 -13.82 -2.42 -5.84
CA ALA A 104 -14.90 -2.30 -4.86
C ALA A 104 -14.52 -2.99 -3.54
N ILE A 105 -14.30 -2.21 -2.48
CA ILE A 105 -13.98 -2.72 -1.14
C ILE A 105 -14.88 -2.13 -0.07
N THR A 106 -15.11 -2.87 0.99
CA THR A 106 -15.76 -2.38 2.21
C THR A 106 -14.71 -1.94 3.24
N PRO A 107 -15.07 -1.10 4.21
CA PRO A 107 -14.18 -0.80 5.33
C PRO A 107 -13.73 -2.09 6.03
N TYR A 108 -12.46 -2.16 6.38
CA TYR A 108 -11.86 -3.31 7.06
C TYR A 108 -10.64 -2.88 7.88
N ARG A 109 -10.16 -3.79 8.71
CA ARG A 109 -8.85 -3.71 9.35
C ARG A 109 -8.25 -5.10 9.47
N LEU A 110 -7.13 -5.30 8.82
CA LEU A 110 -6.29 -6.49 8.94
C LEU A 110 -4.84 -6.09 8.65
N ASP A 111 -3.94 -6.46 9.54
CA ASP A 111 -2.50 -6.28 9.40
C ASP A 111 -1.87 -7.66 9.15
N MET A 112 -0.80 -7.73 8.36
CA MET A 112 -0.12 -9.00 8.01
C MET A 112 0.45 -9.73 9.24
N THR A 113 0.72 -9.00 10.31
CA THR A 113 1.26 -9.53 11.58
C THR A 113 0.19 -10.04 12.54
N MET A 114 -1.10 -9.88 12.22
CA MET A 114 -2.19 -10.37 13.06
C MET A 114 -2.17 -11.91 13.14
N LYS A 115 -2.28 -12.41 14.36
CA LYS A 115 -2.33 -13.86 14.63
C LYS A 115 -3.70 -14.42 14.29
N LEU A 116 -3.83 -14.95 13.08
CA LEU A 116 -4.98 -15.74 12.64
C LEU A 116 -4.66 -17.25 12.75
N PRO A 117 -5.67 -18.13 12.64
CA PRO A 117 -5.44 -19.58 12.51
C PRO A 117 -4.61 -20.00 11.28
N ILE A 118 -4.30 -19.05 10.41
CA ILE A 118 -3.47 -19.22 9.21
C ILE A 118 -2.32 -18.22 9.21
N GLN A 119 -1.26 -18.52 8.49
CA GLN A 119 -0.15 -17.60 8.23
C GLN A 119 -0.48 -16.78 6.97
N LEU A 120 -0.72 -15.46 7.12
CA LEU A 120 -1.15 -14.60 6.01
C LEU A 120 -0.11 -14.51 4.89
N TYR A 121 1.19 -14.55 5.19
CA TYR A 121 2.23 -14.55 4.16
C TYR A 121 2.18 -15.80 3.30
N ASP A 122 1.99 -16.98 3.91
CA ASP A 122 1.87 -18.26 3.18
C ASP A 122 0.56 -18.31 2.37
N PHE A 123 -0.52 -17.79 2.97
CA PHE A 123 -1.83 -17.71 2.33
C PHE A 123 -1.80 -16.89 1.04
N TRP A 124 -1.15 -15.71 1.08
CA TRP A 124 -1.05 -14.80 -0.06
C TRP A 124 0.08 -15.14 -1.03
N TYR A 125 0.98 -16.07 -0.69
CA TYR A 125 2.17 -16.35 -1.48
C TYR A 125 1.84 -16.66 -2.95
N THR A 126 1.05 -17.71 -3.20
CA THR A 126 0.74 -18.16 -4.57
C THR A 126 -0.10 -17.17 -5.36
N PRO A 127 -1.21 -16.62 -4.83
CA PRO A 127 -2.03 -15.67 -5.57
C PRO A 127 -1.26 -14.41 -5.99
N ILE A 128 -0.46 -13.85 -5.10
CA ILE A 128 0.30 -12.61 -5.37
C ILE A 128 1.49 -12.89 -6.29
N TYR A 129 2.18 -14.02 -6.12
CA TYR A 129 3.23 -14.44 -7.04
C TYR A 129 2.71 -14.57 -8.48
N GLN A 130 1.61 -15.28 -8.70
CA GLN A 130 1.00 -15.46 -10.02
C GLN A 130 0.51 -14.14 -10.63
N TYR A 131 0.09 -13.19 -9.80
CA TYR A 131 -0.34 -11.88 -10.27
C TYR A 131 0.83 -11.06 -10.83
N PHE A 132 1.98 -11.09 -10.15
CA PHE A 132 3.14 -10.27 -10.51
C PHE A 132 4.20 -10.99 -11.36
N GLU A 133 4.11 -12.30 -11.58
CA GLU A 133 5.17 -13.10 -12.22
C GLU A 133 5.55 -12.66 -13.65
N LYS A 134 4.67 -11.92 -14.33
CA LYS A 134 4.86 -11.46 -15.71
C LYS A 134 5.30 -10.01 -15.83
N GLU A 135 5.41 -9.31 -14.72
CA GLU A 135 5.88 -7.93 -14.72
C GLU A 135 7.39 -7.91 -15.03
N ASP A 136 7.85 -6.92 -15.77
CA ASP A 136 9.29 -6.74 -16.05
C ASP A 136 10.04 -6.36 -14.77
N PHE A 137 9.46 -5.48 -13.96
CA PHE A 137 9.94 -5.07 -12.64
C PHE A 137 8.83 -4.49 -11.78
N ILE A 138 9.07 -4.43 -10.47
CA ILE A 138 8.15 -3.86 -9.49
C ILE A 138 8.88 -2.85 -8.62
N ILE A 139 8.27 -1.67 -8.42
CA ILE A 139 8.73 -0.67 -7.46
C ILE A 139 7.88 -0.75 -6.20
N SER A 140 8.48 -1.10 -5.08
CA SER A 140 7.78 -1.11 -3.80
C SER A 140 7.90 0.23 -3.07
N LEU A 141 6.76 0.91 -2.93
CA LEU A 141 6.58 2.09 -2.08
C LEU A 141 5.83 1.74 -0.78
N THR A 142 5.68 0.45 -0.47
CA THR A 142 4.99 -0.03 0.71
C THR A 142 5.92 -0.15 1.92
N SER A 143 5.36 -0.45 3.11
CA SER A 143 6.17 -0.85 4.27
C SER A 143 6.72 -2.27 4.06
N GLN A 144 7.78 -2.63 4.80
CA GLN A 144 8.37 -3.98 4.75
C GLN A 144 7.34 -5.08 4.93
N GLU A 145 6.35 -4.87 5.78
CA GLU A 145 5.24 -5.78 6.02
C GLU A 145 4.51 -6.18 4.72
N PHE A 146 4.15 -5.20 3.90
CA PHE A 146 3.45 -5.45 2.63
C PHE A 146 4.42 -5.81 1.50
N THR A 147 5.62 -5.25 1.49
CA THR A 147 6.63 -5.64 0.50
C THR A 147 6.96 -7.13 0.61
N SER A 148 6.98 -7.69 1.83
CA SER A 148 7.23 -9.12 2.07
C SER A 148 6.14 -10.06 1.51
N MET A 149 4.99 -9.54 1.09
CA MET A 149 3.98 -10.31 0.34
C MET A 149 4.40 -10.56 -1.12
N ILE A 150 5.30 -9.72 -1.66
CA ILE A 150 5.67 -9.75 -3.07
C ILE A 150 6.92 -10.60 -3.25
N ARG A 151 6.87 -11.54 -4.21
CA ARG A 151 8.02 -12.35 -4.65
C ARG A 151 8.25 -12.09 -6.12
N HIS A 152 9.28 -11.33 -6.44
CA HIS A 152 9.65 -11.02 -7.81
C HIS A 152 11.17 -10.82 -7.93
N PRO A 153 11.83 -11.35 -9.01
CA PRO A 153 13.28 -11.23 -9.17
C PRO A 153 13.76 -9.78 -9.29
N HIS A 154 12.94 -8.91 -9.89
CA HIS A 154 13.24 -7.49 -10.09
C HIS A 154 12.32 -6.62 -9.21
N LEU A 155 12.29 -6.89 -7.90
CA LEU A 155 11.57 -6.09 -6.91
C LEU A 155 12.50 -5.01 -6.36
N TYR A 156 12.26 -3.75 -6.74
CA TYR A 156 13.04 -2.60 -6.29
C TYR A 156 12.42 -1.93 -5.07
N PHE A 157 13.27 -1.54 -4.14
CA PHE A 157 12.91 -0.79 -2.94
C PHE A 157 13.37 0.66 -3.07
N ILE A 158 12.55 1.58 -2.57
CA ILE A 158 12.94 2.98 -2.46
C ILE A 158 13.31 3.28 -1.00
N ASP A 159 14.56 3.70 -0.79
CA ASP A 159 15.07 4.10 0.52
C ASP A 159 15.23 5.62 0.59
N PHE A 160 14.48 6.28 1.47
CA PHE A 160 14.56 7.73 1.69
C PHE A 160 15.43 8.02 2.91
N ILE A 161 16.52 8.76 2.71
CA ILE A 161 17.57 8.99 3.69
C ILE A 161 17.75 10.50 3.89
N GLU A 162 17.69 10.97 5.13
CA GLU A 162 18.11 12.33 5.49
C GLU A 162 19.59 12.31 5.88
N ASP A 163 20.39 13.17 5.27
CA ASP A 163 21.76 13.42 5.68
C ASP A 163 21.78 14.59 6.68
N ASP A 164 22.07 14.29 7.95
CA ASP A 164 22.25 15.25 9.03
C ASP A 164 23.76 15.46 9.28
N HIS A 165 24.37 16.30 8.44
CA HIS A 165 25.80 16.61 8.49
C HIS A 165 26.69 15.35 8.48
N GLY A 166 26.48 14.44 7.53
CA GLY A 166 27.19 13.19 7.37
C GLY A 166 26.62 12.04 8.20
N LYS A 167 25.52 12.26 8.94
CA LYS A 167 24.80 11.20 9.67
C LYS A 167 23.53 10.82 8.94
N LEU A 168 23.53 9.67 8.31
CA LEU A 168 22.38 9.15 7.58
C LEU A 168 21.26 8.71 8.53
N LYS A 169 20.07 9.30 8.39
CA LYS A 169 18.89 9.05 9.23
C LYS A 169 17.69 8.60 8.42
N ARG A 170 16.87 7.75 9.02
CA ARG A 170 15.60 7.27 8.45
C ARG A 170 14.46 7.53 9.40
N ASN A 171 13.68 8.59 9.11
CA ASN A 171 12.50 8.94 9.90
C ASN A 171 11.24 8.31 9.29
N ALA A 172 10.57 7.43 10.02
CA ALA A 172 9.41 6.68 9.53
C ALA A 172 8.26 7.57 9.02
N MET A 173 8.02 8.75 9.64
CA MET A 173 6.96 9.66 9.20
C MET A 173 7.33 10.36 7.91
N ILE A 174 8.59 10.79 7.79
CA ILE A 174 9.12 11.44 6.58
C ILE A 174 9.12 10.46 5.42
N ILE A 175 9.61 9.23 5.64
CA ILE A 175 9.59 8.16 4.63
C ILE A 175 8.18 7.87 4.13
N LYS A 176 7.17 7.81 5.02
CA LYS A 176 5.77 7.61 4.61
C LYS A 176 5.26 8.75 3.74
N LYS A 177 5.63 10.01 4.05
CA LYS A 177 5.27 11.16 3.20
C LYS A 177 5.97 11.07 1.84
N ALA A 178 7.28 10.87 1.84
CA ALA A 178 8.09 10.81 0.62
C ALA A 178 7.61 9.71 -0.34
N ARG A 179 7.24 8.53 0.17
CA ARG A 179 6.62 7.46 -0.64
C ARG A 179 5.33 7.90 -1.32
N GLY A 180 4.47 8.61 -0.61
CA GLY A 180 3.22 9.14 -1.17
C GLY A 180 3.47 10.23 -2.21
N GLN A 181 4.41 11.14 -1.95
CA GLN A 181 4.81 12.19 -2.89
C GLN A 181 5.45 11.60 -4.15
N MET A 182 6.32 10.59 -4.01
CA MET A 182 6.90 9.86 -5.14
C MET A 182 5.81 9.20 -5.99
N LEU A 183 4.89 8.47 -5.36
CA LEU A 183 3.76 7.86 -6.07
C LEU A 183 2.92 8.92 -6.82
N ASN A 184 2.65 10.06 -6.17
CA ASN A 184 1.92 11.16 -6.80
C ASN A 184 2.63 11.68 -8.06
N LEU A 185 3.94 11.90 -7.98
CA LEU A 185 4.74 12.34 -9.13
C LEU A 185 4.79 11.28 -10.24
N MET A 186 4.94 9.99 -9.88
CA MET A 186 4.92 8.90 -10.85
C MET A 186 3.60 8.85 -11.62
N ILE A 187 2.47 9.03 -10.93
CA ILE A 187 1.15 9.04 -11.58
C ILE A 187 0.99 10.26 -12.50
N LEU A 188 1.30 11.47 -12.00
CA LEU A 188 1.10 12.70 -12.76
C LEU A 188 2.03 12.83 -13.99
N ASN A 189 3.17 12.16 -13.99
CA ASN A 189 4.12 12.15 -15.09
C ASN A 189 4.12 10.81 -15.86
N GLU A 190 3.26 9.86 -15.49
CA GLU A 190 3.14 8.53 -16.13
C GLU A 190 4.48 7.80 -16.27
N ILE A 191 5.27 7.81 -15.19
CA ILE A 191 6.62 7.24 -15.14
C ILE A 191 6.58 5.73 -15.34
N GLN A 192 7.35 5.21 -16.30
CA GLN A 192 7.36 3.79 -16.65
C GLN A 192 8.75 3.14 -16.62
N THR A 193 9.82 3.90 -16.45
CA THR A 193 11.19 3.37 -16.46
C THR A 193 11.93 3.65 -15.14
N LEU A 194 12.92 2.81 -14.83
CA LEU A 194 13.81 3.04 -13.68
C LEU A 194 14.63 4.32 -13.84
N ASP A 195 15.00 4.66 -15.05
CA ASP A 195 15.80 5.87 -15.31
C ASP A 195 14.96 7.13 -15.08
N ASP A 196 13.69 7.14 -15.46
CA ASP A 196 12.80 8.26 -15.14
C ASP A 196 12.60 8.40 -13.63
N ILE A 197 12.48 7.27 -12.89
CA ILE A 197 12.39 7.29 -11.43
C ILE A 197 13.60 7.98 -10.81
N LYS A 198 14.81 7.69 -11.28
CA LYS A 198 16.07 8.29 -10.79
C LYS A 198 16.13 9.81 -10.99
N THR A 199 15.36 10.37 -11.93
CA THR A 199 15.31 11.83 -12.17
C THR A 199 14.40 12.59 -11.22
N LEU A 200 13.57 11.90 -10.45
CA LEU A 200 12.58 12.53 -9.58
C LEU A 200 13.24 13.28 -8.42
N ASN A 201 12.67 14.45 -8.08
CA ASN A 201 12.96 15.19 -6.86
C ASN A 201 11.72 15.16 -5.96
N ILE A 202 11.82 14.52 -4.81
CA ILE A 202 10.70 14.31 -3.87
C ILE A 202 10.96 15.15 -2.63
N ASP A 203 10.50 16.39 -2.60
CA ASP A 203 10.67 17.29 -1.44
C ASP A 203 12.15 17.39 -1.02
N GLY A 204 13.04 17.58 -2.01
CA GLY A 204 14.48 17.64 -1.84
C GLY A 204 15.21 16.29 -1.80
N PHE A 205 14.51 15.17 -1.72
CA PHE A 205 15.13 13.86 -1.92
C PHE A 205 15.44 13.65 -3.40
N VAL A 206 16.70 13.41 -3.71
CA VAL A 206 17.21 13.11 -5.06
C VAL A 206 17.93 11.76 -5.05
N TYR A 207 17.94 11.08 -6.20
CA TYR A 207 18.63 9.81 -6.36
C TYR A 207 20.13 9.95 -6.04
N ASN A 208 20.65 8.98 -5.30
CA ASN A 208 22.07 8.90 -4.95
C ASN A 208 22.61 7.52 -5.35
N GLU A 209 23.52 7.50 -6.33
CA GLU A 209 24.09 6.28 -6.88
C GLU A 209 24.98 5.56 -5.87
N ASP A 210 25.80 6.29 -5.11
CA ASP A 210 26.77 5.72 -4.16
C ASP A 210 26.10 4.97 -3.00
N LEU A 211 24.88 5.37 -2.62
CA LEU A 211 24.10 4.74 -1.56
C LEU A 211 23.05 3.77 -2.09
N SER A 212 22.94 3.61 -3.41
CA SER A 212 22.04 2.66 -4.06
C SER A 212 22.70 1.30 -4.24
N HIS A 213 21.88 0.26 -4.30
CA HIS A 213 22.32 -1.13 -4.55
C HIS A 213 21.47 -1.71 -5.69
N GLU A 214 21.76 -2.94 -6.14
CA GLU A 214 21.14 -3.56 -7.31
C GLU A 214 19.60 -3.47 -7.33
N TYR A 215 18.93 -3.73 -6.19
CA TYR A 215 17.47 -3.67 -6.05
C TYR A 215 17.00 -2.64 -5.02
N GLN A 216 17.85 -1.67 -4.68
CA GLN A 216 17.51 -0.60 -3.74
C GLN A 216 17.97 0.74 -4.31
N LEU A 217 17.01 1.63 -4.59
CA LEU A 217 17.27 2.99 -5.04
C LEU A 217 17.23 3.93 -3.85
N ALA A 218 18.37 4.52 -3.51
CA ALA A 218 18.48 5.49 -2.43
C ALA A 218 18.16 6.90 -2.93
N PHE A 219 17.29 7.59 -2.21
CA PHE A 219 16.98 8.99 -2.40
C PHE A 219 17.39 9.77 -1.16
N VAL A 220 18.28 10.72 -1.30
CA VAL A 220 18.90 11.45 -0.20
C VAL A 220 18.54 12.91 -0.25
N ARG A 221 18.28 13.52 0.91
CA ARG A 221 18.21 14.97 1.06
C ARG A 221 19.02 15.44 2.25
N GLU A 222 19.60 16.63 2.16
CA GLU A 222 20.18 17.28 3.31
C GLU A 222 19.09 17.69 4.30
N LYS A 223 19.35 17.46 5.57
CA LYS A 223 18.43 17.89 6.63
C LYS A 223 18.62 19.40 6.86
N VAL A 224 17.55 20.14 6.62
CA VAL A 224 17.46 21.58 6.91
C VAL A 224 17.29 21.82 8.41
#